data_180e2509098924defe5de52a9497abff
#
_entry.id   180e2509098924defe5de52a9497abff
#
_cell.length_a   1.000
_cell.length_b   1.000
_cell.length_c   1.000
_cell.angle_alpha   90.00
_cell.angle_beta   90.00
_cell.angle_gamma   90.00
#
_symmetry.space_group_name_H-M   'P 1'
#
loop_
_entity.id
_entity.type
_entity.pdbx_description
1 polymer ?
#
loop_
_entity_poly.entity_id
_entity_poly.type
_entity_poly.pdbx_seq_one_letter_code
_entity_poly.pdbx_strand_id
1 'polypeptide(L)'
;MISIIISILLLSQVISKTDLYVGYPDRGKDFSTIQDAINEVESIKPKNESERVIIHIAPGKYRQQLRISTSYITIKNEEPQRGIVLITWYYGIGYKYYSVNEEGYYDEVLAEEQVTKNPAKFRWGATVQLLPTAYYFRAENIYFENSFNFYLTEEELKDGVELTYETGIRAERNTSLDVCARSSTERAAAFSSEGPYAEFYGCEFHSSQDTLFTSNSPQYFKDCVIEGMTDYIFGESNAVFDSCELRWKGYSDEVRGGVITAARRKENDDENNYSGYLF
;
A
#
# COMPACT_ATOMS: atom_id res chain seq x y z
N MET A 1 48.47 9.01 -49.42
CA MET A 1 47.46 9.69 -48.58
C MET A 1 46.37 8.67 -48.27
N ILE A 2 46.44 8.06 -47.11
CA ILE A 2 45.47 7.06 -46.66
C ILE A 2 44.52 7.80 -45.69
N SER A 3 43.26 7.96 -46.10
CA SER A 3 42.22 8.61 -45.30
C SER A 3 41.64 7.57 -44.36
N ILE A 4 41.89 7.71 -43.06
CA ILE A 4 41.33 6.86 -42.02
C ILE A 4 39.97 7.50 -41.66
N ILE A 5 38.87 6.84 -42.07
CA ILE A 5 37.52 7.19 -41.63
C ILE A 5 37.32 6.50 -40.28
N ILE A 6 37.37 7.26 -39.19
CA ILE A 6 36.97 6.81 -37.87
C ILE A 6 35.43 6.91 -37.78
N SER A 7 34.77 5.79 -37.99
CA SER A 7 33.33 5.66 -37.66
C SER A 7 33.20 5.58 -36.15
N ILE A 8 32.81 6.68 -35.53
CA ILE A 8 32.35 6.70 -34.14
C ILE A 8 30.94 6.09 -34.13
N LEU A 9 30.86 4.81 -33.83
CA LEU A 9 29.61 4.19 -33.44
C LEU A 9 29.22 4.76 -32.05
N LEU A 10 28.37 5.78 -32.03
CA LEU A 10 27.59 6.13 -30.88
C LEU A 10 26.57 5.00 -30.65
N LEU A 11 26.95 4.00 -29.85
CA LEU A 11 25.98 3.12 -29.22
C LEU A 11 25.19 3.99 -28.25
N SER A 12 24.06 4.55 -28.71
CA SER A 12 22.97 4.92 -27.81
C SER A 12 22.52 3.61 -27.20
N GLN A 13 22.97 3.32 -25.98
CA GLN A 13 22.28 2.36 -25.15
C GLN A 13 20.89 2.93 -24.95
N VAL A 14 19.93 2.44 -25.72
CA VAL A 14 18.52 2.52 -25.35
C VAL A 14 18.43 1.68 -24.10
N ILE A 15 18.49 2.33 -22.94
CA ILE A 15 18.21 1.69 -21.65
C ILE A 15 16.72 1.37 -21.76
N SER A 16 16.42 0.12 -22.10
CA SER A 16 15.05 -0.38 -22.10
C SER A 16 14.58 -0.38 -20.65
N LYS A 17 13.49 0.33 -20.36
CA LYS A 17 12.79 0.16 -19.10
C LYS A 17 12.53 -1.34 -18.93
N THR A 18 12.81 -1.87 -17.75
CA THR A 18 12.55 -3.27 -17.47
C THR A 18 11.08 -3.43 -17.11
N ASP A 19 10.34 -4.18 -17.93
CA ASP A 19 8.95 -4.49 -17.69
C ASP A 19 8.82 -5.90 -17.09
N LEU A 20 8.10 -6.00 -15.97
CA LEU A 20 7.73 -7.24 -15.30
C LEU A 20 6.20 -7.38 -15.34
N TYR A 21 5.70 -8.61 -15.31
CA TYR A 21 4.29 -8.89 -15.48
C TYR A 21 3.76 -9.76 -14.34
N VAL A 22 2.51 -9.53 -13.95
CA VAL A 22 1.78 -10.36 -12.98
C VAL A 22 0.42 -10.70 -13.58
N GLY A 23 0.16 -11.99 -13.79
CA GLY A 23 -1.08 -12.47 -14.39
C GLY A 23 -1.16 -12.30 -15.92
N TYR A 24 -0.03 -12.14 -16.58
CA TYR A 24 0.11 -12.05 -18.05
C TYR A 24 1.02 -13.14 -18.61
N PRO A 25 0.61 -14.41 -18.66
CA PRO A 25 1.48 -15.54 -18.99
C PRO A 25 2.13 -15.45 -20.39
N ASP A 26 1.55 -14.66 -21.28
CA ASP A 26 2.04 -14.48 -22.65
C ASP A 26 2.95 -13.24 -22.83
N ARG A 27 3.24 -12.50 -21.75
CA ARG A 27 3.99 -11.25 -21.81
C ARG A 27 5.26 -11.30 -20.94
N GLY A 28 6.40 -11.61 -21.55
CA GLY A 28 7.70 -11.47 -20.88
C GLY A 28 7.85 -12.31 -19.60
N LYS A 29 8.54 -11.75 -18.58
CA LYS A 29 8.71 -12.41 -17.27
C LYS A 29 7.45 -12.21 -16.42
N ASP A 30 6.63 -13.25 -16.34
CA ASP A 30 5.40 -13.27 -15.56
C ASP A 30 5.62 -13.89 -14.18
N PHE A 31 5.04 -13.26 -13.16
CA PHE A 31 5.09 -13.68 -11.76
C PHE A 31 3.71 -14.13 -11.29
N SER A 32 3.68 -15.12 -10.39
CA SER A 32 2.44 -15.60 -9.78
C SER A 32 1.91 -14.64 -8.73
N THR A 33 2.78 -13.87 -8.08
CA THR A 33 2.42 -12.89 -7.05
C THR A 33 3.01 -11.51 -7.34
N ILE A 34 2.35 -10.47 -6.82
CA ILE A 34 2.88 -9.10 -6.93
C ILE A 34 4.14 -8.96 -6.09
N GLN A 35 4.18 -9.59 -4.91
CA GLN A 35 5.36 -9.52 -4.04
C GLN A 35 6.60 -10.14 -4.69
N ASP A 36 6.46 -11.24 -5.45
CA ASP A 36 7.60 -11.84 -6.18
C ASP A 36 8.16 -10.90 -7.25
N ALA A 37 7.28 -10.18 -7.96
CA ALA A 37 7.71 -9.16 -8.90
C ALA A 37 8.44 -8.00 -8.20
N ILE A 38 7.97 -7.56 -7.03
CA ILE A 38 8.64 -6.55 -6.20
C ILE A 38 10.02 -7.06 -5.74
N ASN A 39 10.12 -8.29 -5.29
CA ASN A 39 11.38 -8.92 -4.85
C ASN A 39 12.40 -9.00 -6.02
N GLU A 40 11.92 -9.22 -7.24
CA GLU A 40 12.79 -9.15 -8.42
C GLU A 40 13.35 -7.74 -8.62
N VAL A 41 12.55 -6.69 -8.43
CA VAL A 41 13.05 -5.31 -8.53
C VAL A 41 14.09 -5.01 -7.45
N GLU A 42 13.93 -5.58 -6.24
CA GLU A 42 14.95 -5.49 -5.19
C GLU A 42 16.29 -6.11 -5.62
N SER A 43 16.27 -7.12 -6.48
CA SER A 43 17.47 -7.73 -7.07
C SER A 43 18.06 -6.87 -8.18
N ILE A 44 17.23 -6.21 -8.99
CA ILE A 44 17.63 -5.29 -10.07
C ILE A 44 18.28 -4.03 -9.50
N LYS A 45 17.72 -3.47 -8.42
CA LYS A 45 18.19 -2.25 -7.72
C LYS A 45 18.32 -1.03 -8.64
N PRO A 46 17.22 -0.56 -9.25
CA PRO A 46 17.24 0.63 -10.09
C PRO A 46 17.68 1.85 -9.29
N LYS A 47 18.52 2.71 -9.91
CA LYS A 47 19.20 3.83 -9.23
C LYS A 47 18.66 5.20 -9.62
N ASN A 48 17.92 5.28 -10.70
CA ASN A 48 17.42 6.54 -11.26
C ASN A 48 16.20 6.30 -12.15
N GLU A 49 15.57 7.38 -12.61
CA GLU A 49 14.35 7.33 -13.41
C GLU A 49 14.52 6.57 -14.75
N SER A 50 15.72 6.57 -15.34
CA SER A 50 15.94 5.84 -16.59
C SER A 50 16.02 4.32 -16.41
N GLU A 51 16.26 3.88 -15.18
CA GLU A 51 16.30 2.47 -14.78
C GLU A 51 14.99 2.00 -14.13
N ARG A 52 13.98 2.86 -14.06
CA ARG A 52 12.68 2.55 -13.44
C ARG A 52 12.13 1.23 -13.96
N VAL A 53 11.72 0.36 -13.05
CA VAL A 53 11.06 -0.90 -13.37
C VAL A 53 9.55 -0.72 -13.28
N ILE A 54 8.84 -1.24 -14.27
CA ILE A 54 7.39 -1.21 -14.34
C ILE A 54 6.85 -2.61 -14.15
N ILE A 55 6.00 -2.79 -13.13
CA ILE A 55 5.27 -4.03 -12.88
C ILE A 55 3.84 -3.85 -13.41
N HIS A 56 3.53 -4.54 -14.48
CA HIS A 56 2.21 -4.58 -15.11
C HIS A 56 1.38 -5.67 -14.45
N ILE A 57 0.24 -5.29 -13.87
CA ILE A 57 -0.62 -6.21 -13.13
C ILE A 57 -1.92 -6.38 -13.90
N ALA A 58 -2.30 -7.62 -14.21
CA ALA A 58 -3.56 -7.93 -14.86
C ALA A 58 -4.75 -7.63 -13.95
N PRO A 59 -5.90 -7.22 -14.49
CA PRO A 59 -7.14 -7.10 -13.72
C PRO A 59 -7.44 -8.37 -12.93
N GLY A 60 -7.71 -8.22 -11.63
CA GLY A 60 -7.95 -9.33 -10.72
C GLY A 60 -7.94 -8.92 -9.25
N LYS A 61 -8.28 -9.87 -8.38
CA LYS A 61 -8.21 -9.69 -6.92
C LYS A 61 -6.98 -10.41 -6.38
N TYR A 62 -6.08 -9.65 -5.78
CA TYR A 62 -4.81 -10.11 -5.22
C TYR A 62 -4.86 -10.04 -3.70
N ARG A 63 -4.97 -11.19 -3.05
CA ARG A 63 -4.96 -11.30 -1.59
C ARG A 63 -3.51 -11.41 -1.11
N GLN A 64 -2.88 -10.25 -0.92
CA GLN A 64 -1.47 -10.16 -0.54
C GLN A 64 -1.22 -8.91 0.31
N GLN A 65 -0.45 -9.06 1.38
CA GLN A 65 0.23 -7.93 1.99
C GLN A 65 1.49 -7.64 1.17
N LEU A 66 1.71 -6.37 0.81
CA LEU A 66 2.87 -5.98 0.04
C LEU A 66 3.83 -5.12 0.86
N ARG A 67 5.12 -5.39 0.67
CA ARG A 67 6.22 -4.60 1.22
C ARG A 67 7.11 -4.11 0.08
N ILE A 68 7.32 -2.80 0.00
CA ILE A 68 8.11 -2.16 -1.04
C ILE A 68 9.23 -1.35 -0.37
N SER A 69 10.48 -1.77 -0.57
CA SER A 69 11.68 -1.16 0.02
C SER A 69 12.58 -0.50 -1.02
N THR A 70 12.37 -0.78 -2.31
CA THR A 70 13.24 -0.36 -3.41
C THR A 70 12.68 0.84 -4.15
N SER A 71 13.56 1.77 -4.53
CA SER A 71 13.23 2.98 -5.28
C SER A 71 12.92 2.71 -6.75
N TYR A 72 12.27 3.68 -7.42
CA TYR A 72 12.01 3.68 -8.87
C TYR A 72 11.19 2.48 -9.37
N ILE A 73 10.20 2.07 -8.57
CA ILE A 73 9.19 1.08 -8.97
C ILE A 73 7.92 1.78 -9.40
N THR A 74 7.32 1.31 -10.48
CA THR A 74 5.92 1.60 -10.85
C THR A 74 5.13 0.31 -10.83
N ILE A 75 3.98 0.30 -10.14
CA ILE A 75 2.97 -0.76 -10.26
C ILE A 75 1.76 -0.19 -11.00
N LYS A 76 1.22 -0.92 -11.96
CA LYS A 76 0.12 -0.36 -12.76
C LYS A 76 -0.84 -1.41 -13.34
N ASN A 77 -2.10 -1.00 -13.46
CA ASN A 77 -3.08 -1.64 -14.31
C ASN A 77 -3.12 -0.90 -15.65
N GLU A 78 -2.63 -1.52 -16.72
CA GLU A 78 -2.65 -0.92 -18.07
C GLU A 78 -4.01 -1.01 -18.75
N GLU A 79 -4.86 -1.90 -18.29
CA GLU A 79 -6.14 -2.23 -18.94
C GLU A 79 -7.33 -1.95 -18.00
N PRO A 80 -7.45 -0.72 -17.40
CA PRO A 80 -8.52 -0.43 -16.45
C PRO A 80 -9.92 -0.58 -17.03
N GLN A 81 -10.06 -0.49 -18.36
CA GLN A 81 -11.31 -0.76 -19.09
C GLN A 81 -11.71 -2.25 -19.10
N ARG A 82 -10.79 -3.16 -18.79
CA ARG A 82 -11.05 -4.61 -18.72
C ARG A 82 -11.37 -5.10 -17.31
N GLY A 83 -11.08 -4.28 -16.32
CA GLY A 83 -11.35 -4.59 -14.92
C GLY A 83 -10.37 -3.92 -13.98
N ILE A 84 -10.65 -4.04 -12.69
CA ILE A 84 -9.83 -3.47 -11.62
C ILE A 84 -8.70 -4.41 -11.22
N VAL A 85 -7.59 -3.84 -10.77
CA VAL A 85 -6.58 -4.53 -9.98
C VAL A 85 -6.84 -4.20 -8.52
N LEU A 86 -7.37 -5.15 -7.75
CA LEU A 86 -7.66 -5.00 -6.33
C LEU A 86 -6.60 -5.73 -5.51
N ILE A 87 -5.81 -4.97 -4.75
CA ILE A 87 -4.85 -5.50 -3.77
C ILE A 87 -5.48 -5.38 -2.39
N THR A 88 -5.68 -6.48 -1.70
CA THR A 88 -6.45 -6.51 -0.45
C THR A 88 -5.82 -7.43 0.59
N TRP A 89 -5.88 -7.03 1.87
CA TRP A 89 -5.44 -7.80 3.03
C TRP A 89 -6.31 -7.49 4.24
N TYR A 90 -6.14 -8.22 5.36
CA TYR A 90 -7.05 -8.17 6.50
C TYR A 90 -6.42 -7.74 7.82
N TYR A 91 -5.18 -7.30 7.86
CA TYR A 91 -4.56 -6.92 9.13
C TYR A 91 -5.12 -5.61 9.69
N GLY A 92 -5.66 -5.67 10.90
CA GLY A 92 -6.03 -4.49 11.70
C GLY A 92 -4.85 -3.97 12.52
N ILE A 93 -4.79 -2.66 12.72
CA ILE A 93 -3.75 -2.01 13.53
C ILE A 93 -3.99 -2.30 15.01
N GLY A 94 -2.97 -2.83 15.69
CA GLY A 94 -3.05 -3.18 17.11
C GLY A 94 -3.53 -4.61 17.38
N TYR A 95 -3.76 -5.40 16.35
CA TYR A 95 -4.08 -6.81 16.45
C TYR A 95 -2.84 -7.68 16.31
N LYS A 96 -2.89 -8.88 16.86
CA LYS A 96 -1.84 -9.89 16.72
C LYS A 96 -2.33 -11.03 15.83
N TYR A 97 -1.47 -11.47 14.95
CA TYR A 97 -1.75 -12.56 14.04
C TYR A 97 -0.66 -13.62 14.14
N TYR A 98 -1.00 -14.90 13.94
CA TYR A 98 -0.02 -15.98 13.94
C TYR A 98 0.87 -15.95 12.71
N SER A 99 0.34 -15.45 11.59
CA SER A 99 1.06 -15.33 10.32
C SER A 99 2.06 -14.19 10.26
N VAL A 100 2.18 -13.39 11.31
CA VAL A 100 3.08 -12.23 11.34
C VAL A 100 4.43 -12.61 11.94
N ASN A 101 5.51 -12.35 11.21
CA ASN A 101 6.88 -12.55 11.68
C ASN A 101 7.32 -11.45 12.68
N GLU A 102 8.53 -11.58 13.21
CA GLU A 102 9.09 -10.64 14.18
C GLU A 102 9.25 -9.22 13.62
N GLU A 103 9.37 -9.08 12.30
CA GLU A 103 9.47 -7.80 11.60
C GLU A 103 8.11 -7.12 11.37
N GLY A 104 6.99 -7.85 11.60
CA GLY A 104 5.62 -7.35 11.45
C GLY A 104 5.02 -7.55 10.07
N TYR A 105 5.48 -8.52 9.31
CA TYR A 105 4.99 -8.86 7.97
C TYR A 105 4.44 -10.27 7.88
N TYR A 106 3.58 -10.48 6.89
CA TYR A 106 3.06 -11.80 6.57
C TYR A 106 4.21 -12.77 6.24
N ASP A 107 4.12 -13.95 6.80
CA ASP A 107 5.02 -15.07 6.59
C ASP A 107 4.19 -16.35 6.36
N GLU A 108 4.34 -16.92 5.18
CA GLU A 108 3.57 -18.08 4.74
C GLU A 108 3.85 -19.32 5.62
N VAL A 109 5.08 -19.50 6.05
CA VAL A 109 5.47 -20.64 6.91
C VAL A 109 4.80 -20.52 8.27
N LEU A 110 4.78 -19.32 8.85
CA LEU A 110 4.08 -19.09 10.12
C LEU A 110 2.57 -19.28 9.97
N ALA A 111 2.01 -18.86 8.84
CA ALA A 111 0.59 -19.05 8.55
C ALA A 111 0.19 -20.52 8.47
N GLU A 112 1.06 -21.38 7.95
CA GLU A 112 0.83 -22.82 7.90
C GLU A 112 1.02 -23.51 9.26
N GLU A 113 1.94 -23.02 10.08
CA GLU A 113 2.28 -23.60 11.39
C GLU A 113 1.31 -23.21 12.51
N GLN A 114 0.33 -22.40 12.30
CA GLN A 114 -0.66 -21.69 13.13
C GLN A 114 -0.85 -22.09 14.61
N VAL A 115 -0.52 -23.29 15.02
CA VAL A 115 -1.04 -23.90 16.28
C VAL A 115 -0.05 -23.87 17.44
N THR A 116 1.20 -23.47 17.26
CA THR A 116 2.24 -23.72 18.27
C THR A 116 2.96 -22.49 18.83
N LYS A 117 2.67 -21.30 18.33
CA LYS A 117 3.41 -20.07 18.72
C LYS A 117 2.49 -18.99 19.27
N ASN A 118 3.02 -18.19 20.20
CA ASN A 118 2.35 -16.95 20.60
C ASN A 118 2.32 -15.98 19.41
N PRO A 119 1.16 -15.39 19.09
CA PRO A 119 1.04 -14.46 17.98
C PRO A 119 1.95 -13.24 18.18
N ALA A 120 2.65 -12.83 17.14
CA ALA A 120 3.50 -11.65 17.17
C ALA A 120 2.67 -10.37 17.24
N LYS A 121 3.22 -9.34 17.89
CA LYS A 121 2.61 -8.02 17.90
C LYS A 121 2.77 -7.36 16.53
N PHE A 122 1.65 -6.95 15.93
CA PHE A 122 1.68 -6.23 14.69
C PHE A 122 1.77 -4.71 14.91
N ARG A 123 2.64 -4.02 14.19
CA ARG A 123 2.84 -2.58 14.36
C ARG A 123 1.91 -1.74 13.51
N TRP A 124 1.80 -2.06 12.23
CA TRP A 124 0.96 -1.37 11.25
C TRP A 124 0.24 -2.38 10.37
N GLY A 125 -1.07 -2.47 10.46
CA GLY A 125 -1.87 -3.42 9.69
C GLY A 125 -2.12 -3.06 8.23
N ALA A 126 -1.24 -2.30 7.56
CA ALA A 126 -1.45 -1.88 6.18
C ALA A 126 -1.38 -3.03 5.18
N THR A 127 -2.30 -3.00 4.20
CA THR A 127 -2.25 -3.92 3.06
C THR A 127 -0.99 -3.71 2.23
N VAL A 128 -0.61 -2.45 1.97
CA VAL A 128 0.66 -2.12 1.31
C VAL A 128 1.50 -1.23 2.20
N GLN A 129 2.76 -1.59 2.37
CA GLN A 129 3.74 -0.83 3.10
C GLN A 129 4.85 -0.36 2.16
N LEU A 130 4.86 0.93 1.87
CA LEU A 130 5.92 1.61 1.15
C LEU A 130 6.93 2.14 2.17
N LEU A 131 8.08 1.51 2.27
CA LEU A 131 9.08 1.80 3.30
C LEU A 131 9.83 3.12 3.04
N PRO A 132 10.44 3.74 4.06
CA PRO A 132 11.18 5.00 3.91
C PRO A 132 12.34 4.96 2.90
N THR A 133 12.81 3.77 2.54
CA THR A 133 13.87 3.57 1.54
C THR A 133 13.37 3.56 0.09
N ALA A 134 12.07 3.47 -0.12
CA ALA A 134 11.46 3.36 -1.45
C ALA A 134 11.15 4.75 -2.05
N TYR A 135 12.17 5.43 -2.53
CA TYR A 135 12.03 6.74 -3.18
C TYR A 135 11.41 6.62 -4.58
N TYR A 136 10.64 7.62 -4.97
CA TYR A 136 10.10 7.74 -6.33
C TYR A 136 9.23 6.55 -6.75
N PHE A 137 8.47 6.01 -5.81
CA PHE A 137 7.45 5.01 -6.09
C PHE A 137 6.32 5.62 -6.92
N ARG A 138 5.70 4.82 -7.79
CA ARG A 138 4.50 5.23 -8.54
C ARG A 138 3.48 4.09 -8.58
N ALA A 139 2.21 4.44 -8.40
CA ALA A 139 1.09 3.53 -8.64
C ALA A 139 0.09 4.15 -9.63
N GLU A 140 -0.43 3.36 -10.58
CA GLU A 140 -1.37 3.81 -11.59
C GLU A 140 -2.56 2.85 -11.71
N ASN A 141 -3.78 3.36 -11.50
CA ASN A 141 -5.05 2.62 -11.65
C ASN A 141 -5.12 1.35 -10.78
N ILE A 142 -4.69 1.43 -9.53
CA ILE A 142 -4.69 0.32 -8.57
C ILE A 142 -5.67 0.62 -7.44
N TYR A 143 -6.44 -0.39 -7.02
CA TYR A 143 -7.33 -0.33 -5.86
C TYR A 143 -6.65 -1.03 -4.68
N PHE A 144 -6.46 -0.29 -3.60
CA PHE A 144 -5.88 -0.76 -2.35
C PHE A 144 -6.98 -0.86 -1.29
N GLU A 145 -7.19 -2.04 -0.75
CA GLU A 145 -8.22 -2.28 0.26
C GLU A 145 -7.63 -2.94 1.49
N ASN A 146 -8.04 -2.49 2.68
CA ASN A 146 -7.94 -3.32 3.86
C ASN A 146 -9.33 -3.86 4.21
N SER A 147 -9.49 -5.17 4.14
CA SER A 147 -10.77 -5.84 4.31
C SER A 147 -11.20 -6.01 5.77
N PHE A 148 -10.33 -5.67 6.74
CA PHE A 148 -10.54 -5.91 8.17
C PHE A 148 -11.93 -5.47 8.68
N ASN A 149 -12.41 -4.31 8.23
CA ASN A 149 -13.71 -3.77 8.61
C ASN A 149 -14.80 -3.95 7.54
N PHE A 150 -14.56 -4.71 6.49
CA PHE A 150 -15.54 -4.89 5.41
C PHE A 150 -16.12 -6.28 5.40
N TYR A 151 -15.28 -7.30 5.49
CA TYR A 151 -15.69 -8.70 5.49
C TYR A 151 -14.63 -9.58 6.16
N LEU A 152 -15.07 -10.72 6.66
CA LEU A 152 -14.17 -11.74 7.17
C LEU A 152 -13.76 -12.68 6.04
N THR A 153 -12.52 -13.14 6.09
CA THR A 153 -12.01 -14.14 5.17
C THR A 153 -11.65 -15.42 5.91
N GLU A 154 -11.57 -16.51 5.17
CA GLU A 154 -11.17 -17.78 5.77
C GLU A 154 -9.73 -17.73 6.30
N GLU A 155 -8.84 -17.01 5.62
CA GLU A 155 -7.47 -16.80 6.07
C GLU A 155 -7.46 -16.07 7.42
N GLU A 156 -8.23 -14.99 7.56
CA GLU A 156 -8.33 -14.25 8.81
C GLU A 156 -8.86 -15.11 9.96
N LEU A 157 -9.89 -15.93 9.69
CA LEU A 157 -10.45 -16.83 10.70
C LEU A 157 -9.45 -17.91 11.15
N LYS A 158 -8.59 -18.37 10.25
CA LYS A 158 -7.54 -19.35 10.54
C LYS A 158 -6.34 -18.73 11.25
N ASP A 159 -6.08 -17.46 11.05
CA ASP A 159 -4.91 -16.77 11.57
C ASP A 159 -4.99 -16.47 13.08
N GLY A 160 -6.10 -16.79 13.73
CA GLY A 160 -6.20 -16.77 15.18
C GLY A 160 -5.95 -15.38 15.78
N VAL A 161 -6.67 -14.38 15.30
CA VAL A 161 -6.54 -12.99 15.76
C VAL A 161 -6.62 -12.89 17.27
N GLU A 162 -5.55 -12.46 17.92
CA GLU A 162 -5.54 -12.12 19.33
C GLU A 162 -5.42 -10.61 19.50
N LEU A 163 -6.18 -10.08 20.45
CA LEU A 163 -6.20 -8.66 20.74
C LEU A 163 -5.03 -8.22 21.59
N THR A 164 -4.46 -7.10 21.21
CA THR A 164 -3.55 -6.38 22.10
C THR A 164 -4.28 -5.27 22.79
N TYR A 165 -4.28 -5.27 24.14
CA TYR A 165 -4.74 -4.14 24.91
C TYR A 165 -3.76 -2.95 24.78
N GLU A 166 -3.83 -2.22 23.66
CA GLU A 166 -3.31 -0.88 23.58
C GLU A 166 -4.50 0.07 23.54
N THR A 167 -4.59 0.87 24.56
CA THR A 167 -5.54 1.95 24.82
C THR A 167 -6.62 2.17 23.76
N GLY A 168 -7.84 1.72 24.07
CA GLY A 168 -9.05 2.06 23.30
C GLY A 168 -9.46 1.06 22.22
N ILE A 169 -8.75 -0.04 22.03
CA ILE A 169 -9.11 -1.09 21.08
C ILE A 169 -9.98 -2.14 21.75
N ARG A 170 -11.05 -2.53 21.10
CA ARG A 170 -11.97 -3.54 21.64
C ARG A 170 -11.31 -4.89 21.84
N ALA A 171 -11.75 -5.55 22.91
CA ALA A 171 -11.19 -6.83 23.32
C ALA A 171 -11.67 -8.04 22.50
N GLU A 172 -12.58 -7.92 21.55
CA GLU A 172 -13.11 -9.06 20.81
C GLU A 172 -13.32 -8.71 19.33
N ARG A 173 -12.70 -9.51 18.44
CA ARG A 173 -13.01 -9.48 17.02
C ARG A 173 -14.45 -9.98 16.83
N ASN A 174 -15.34 -9.13 16.43
CA ASN A 174 -16.70 -9.56 16.13
C ASN A 174 -16.67 -10.43 14.86
N THR A 175 -17.01 -11.71 15.02
CA THR A 175 -17.10 -12.67 13.92
C THR A 175 -18.42 -12.57 13.14
N SER A 176 -19.30 -11.62 13.49
CA SER A 176 -20.47 -11.31 12.68
C SER A 176 -20.03 -10.87 11.28
N LEU A 177 -20.65 -11.43 10.26
CA LEU A 177 -20.40 -11.09 8.86
C LEU A 177 -20.83 -9.65 8.52
N ASP A 178 -21.67 -9.03 9.34
CA ASP A 178 -22.05 -7.63 9.19
C ASP A 178 -21.06 -6.70 9.90
N VAL A 179 -19.93 -6.51 9.24
CA VAL A 179 -18.88 -5.61 9.74
C VAL A 179 -19.27 -4.13 9.63
N CYS A 180 -20.30 -3.79 8.84
CA CYS A 180 -20.82 -2.43 8.76
C CYS A 180 -21.62 -2.03 10.01
N ALA A 181 -22.13 -3.00 10.76
CA ALA A 181 -22.83 -2.77 12.01
C ALA A 181 -21.89 -2.45 13.20
N ARG A 182 -20.58 -2.40 12.97
CA ARG A 182 -19.63 -2.08 14.04
C ARG A 182 -19.51 -0.58 14.24
N SER A 183 -19.49 -0.19 15.50
CA SER A 183 -19.07 1.17 15.83
C SER A 183 -17.58 1.31 15.58
N SER A 184 -17.22 1.74 14.46
CA SER A 184 -16.32 2.79 14.00
C SER A 184 -14.87 2.87 14.42
N THR A 185 -14.33 2.14 15.36
CA THR A 185 -13.02 2.50 15.94
C THR A 185 -11.91 1.51 15.64
N GLU A 186 -12.11 0.57 14.75
CA GLU A 186 -11.09 -0.41 14.40
C GLU A 186 -10.23 0.13 13.26
N ARG A 187 -8.99 0.46 13.59
CA ARG A 187 -8.01 1.01 12.65
C ARG A 187 -7.49 -0.07 11.70
N ALA A 188 -7.46 0.23 10.42
CA ALA A 188 -6.96 -0.70 9.41
C ALA A 188 -6.52 0.08 8.16
N ALA A 189 -5.22 0.19 7.92
CA ALA A 189 -4.72 0.95 6.80
C ALA A 189 -4.75 0.14 5.49
N ALA A 190 -5.26 0.75 4.43
CA ALA A 190 -5.13 0.20 3.08
C ALA A 190 -3.70 0.44 2.54
N PHE A 191 -3.11 1.59 2.87
CA PHE A 191 -1.77 1.94 2.41
C PHE A 191 -1.00 2.73 3.48
N SER A 192 0.24 2.32 3.75
CA SER A 192 1.22 3.08 4.53
C SER A 192 2.29 3.61 3.59
N SER A 193 2.27 4.92 3.31
CA SER A 193 3.19 5.59 2.40
C SER A 193 4.26 6.33 3.18
N GLU A 194 5.40 5.68 3.40
CA GLU A 194 6.55 6.25 4.08
C GLU A 194 7.71 6.60 3.11
N GLY A 195 7.60 6.18 1.85
CA GLY A 195 8.59 6.48 0.80
C GLY A 195 8.48 7.91 0.28
N PRO A 196 9.58 8.69 0.30
CA PRO A 196 9.57 10.04 -0.25
C PRO A 196 9.34 10.07 -1.76
N TYR A 197 8.69 11.14 -2.24
CA TYR A 197 8.38 11.37 -3.67
C TYR A 197 7.50 10.28 -4.28
N ALA A 198 6.58 9.74 -3.48
CA ALA A 198 5.58 8.78 -3.97
C ALA A 198 4.49 9.49 -4.78
N GLU A 199 4.08 8.88 -5.87
CA GLU A 199 3.06 9.39 -6.79
C GLU A 199 1.97 8.35 -7.03
N PHE A 200 0.70 8.80 -7.02
CA PHE A 200 -0.46 7.94 -7.23
C PHE A 200 -1.40 8.57 -8.26
N TYR A 201 -1.77 7.82 -9.28
CA TYR A 201 -2.60 8.29 -10.39
C TYR A 201 -3.79 7.37 -10.59
N GLY A 202 -5.01 7.89 -10.47
CA GLY A 202 -6.24 7.11 -10.66
C GLY A 202 -6.36 5.91 -9.70
N CYS A 203 -5.75 6.00 -8.53
CA CYS A 203 -5.78 4.94 -7.53
C CYS A 203 -6.96 5.11 -6.57
N GLU A 204 -7.41 4.00 -5.98
CA GLU A 204 -8.43 4.04 -4.94
C GLU A 204 -7.90 3.40 -3.64
N PHE A 205 -8.25 4.00 -2.50
CA PHE A 205 -7.85 3.56 -1.16
C PHE A 205 -9.11 3.34 -0.31
N HIS A 206 -9.35 2.10 0.10
CA HIS A 206 -10.56 1.70 0.78
C HIS A 206 -10.27 1.06 2.13
N SER A 207 -10.79 1.65 3.19
CA SER A 207 -10.83 1.10 4.53
C SER A 207 -11.86 1.82 5.40
N SER A 208 -11.63 1.88 6.71
CA SER A 208 -12.49 2.53 7.69
C SER A 208 -11.77 3.66 8.40
N GLN A 209 -11.26 3.43 9.59
CA GLN A 209 -10.37 4.36 10.29
C GLN A 209 -8.94 4.13 9.85
N ASP A 210 -8.17 5.22 9.70
CA ASP A 210 -6.73 5.18 9.35
C ASP A 210 -6.46 4.56 7.96
N THR A 211 -7.25 4.89 6.95
CA THR A 211 -7.15 4.26 5.61
C THR A 211 -5.80 4.50 4.92
N LEU A 212 -5.36 5.77 4.86
CA LEU A 212 -4.13 6.18 4.17
C LEU A 212 -3.19 6.89 5.14
N PHE A 213 -2.10 6.21 5.50
CA PHE A 213 -1.00 6.82 6.25
C PHE A 213 0.00 7.45 5.29
N THR A 214 0.41 8.71 5.56
CA THR A 214 1.41 9.42 4.78
C THR A 214 2.49 9.96 5.70
N SER A 215 3.75 9.56 5.47
CA SER A 215 4.90 10.04 6.23
C SER A 215 6.04 10.36 5.28
N ASN A 216 7.02 11.11 5.77
CA ASN A 216 8.08 11.65 4.93
C ASN A 216 7.54 12.35 3.67
N SER A 217 8.15 13.29 3.16
CA SER A 217 7.54 14.11 2.10
C SER A 217 8.48 14.26 0.90
N PRO A 218 7.99 14.86 -0.18
CA PRO A 218 6.61 15.12 -0.58
C PRO A 218 5.93 13.92 -1.24
N GLN A 219 4.59 13.94 -1.31
CA GLN A 219 3.77 12.91 -1.98
C GLN A 219 2.69 13.56 -2.84
N TYR A 220 2.30 12.90 -3.92
CA TYR A 220 1.34 13.41 -4.87
C TYR A 220 0.27 12.38 -5.23
N PHE A 221 -0.99 12.79 -5.12
CA PHE A 221 -2.16 11.99 -5.44
C PHE A 221 -2.99 12.74 -6.49
N LYS A 222 -3.24 12.11 -7.64
CA LYS A 222 -4.02 12.70 -8.72
C LYS A 222 -5.14 11.79 -9.18
N ASP A 223 -6.34 12.39 -9.31
CA ASP A 223 -7.54 11.68 -9.75
C ASP A 223 -7.79 10.40 -8.92
N CYS A 224 -7.46 10.44 -7.61
CA CYS A 224 -7.60 9.31 -6.68
C CYS A 224 -8.90 9.38 -5.90
N VAL A 225 -9.36 8.22 -5.42
CA VAL A 225 -10.45 8.11 -4.45
C VAL A 225 -9.88 7.64 -3.12
N ILE A 226 -10.16 8.37 -2.04
CA ILE A 226 -9.79 7.97 -0.69
C ILE A 226 -11.07 7.82 0.12
N GLU A 227 -11.41 6.60 0.52
CA GLU A 227 -12.61 6.25 1.25
C GLU A 227 -12.29 5.82 2.68
N GLY A 228 -13.07 6.33 3.62
CA GLY A 228 -12.96 5.94 5.02
C GLY A 228 -14.06 6.53 5.90
N MET A 229 -13.93 6.37 7.21
CA MET A 229 -14.90 6.82 8.19
C MET A 229 -14.37 7.95 9.08
N THR A 230 -13.18 7.74 9.66
CA THR A 230 -12.51 8.74 10.50
C THR A 230 -11.00 8.66 10.34
N ASP A 231 -10.31 9.81 10.43
CA ASP A 231 -8.86 9.93 10.28
C ASP A 231 -8.33 9.19 9.04
N TYR A 232 -9.13 9.14 7.98
CA TYR A 232 -8.83 8.25 6.86
C TYR A 232 -7.71 8.75 5.94
N ILE A 233 -7.22 10.00 6.15
CA ILE A 233 -5.94 10.49 5.66
C ILE A 233 -5.18 11.02 6.87
N PHE A 234 -4.08 10.38 7.24
CA PHE A 234 -3.36 10.76 8.44
C PHE A 234 -1.85 10.66 8.27
N GLY A 235 -1.13 11.29 9.17
CA GLY A 235 0.34 11.30 9.16
C GLY A 235 0.93 12.71 9.09
N GLU A 236 2.16 12.81 8.60
CA GLU A 236 2.99 14.01 8.72
C GLU A 236 3.72 14.41 7.43
N SER A 237 3.25 13.94 6.27
CA SER A 237 3.85 14.32 4.99
C SER A 237 3.38 15.69 4.49
N ASN A 238 4.10 16.23 3.51
CA ASN A 238 3.58 17.22 2.59
C ASN A 238 2.93 16.48 1.42
N ALA A 239 1.61 16.44 1.38
CA ALA A 239 0.89 15.73 0.33
C ALA A 239 -0.07 16.64 -0.41
N VAL A 240 -0.11 16.49 -1.73
CA VAL A 240 -1.05 17.19 -2.61
C VAL A 240 -2.06 16.17 -3.14
N PHE A 241 -3.35 16.49 -2.97
CA PHE A 241 -4.47 15.71 -3.47
C PHE A 241 -5.15 16.50 -4.60
N ASP A 242 -4.68 16.31 -5.83
CA ASP A 242 -5.15 17.01 -7.01
C ASP A 242 -6.33 16.26 -7.65
N SER A 243 -7.49 16.90 -7.72
CA SER A 243 -8.70 16.35 -8.32
C SER A 243 -9.13 15.00 -7.70
N CYS A 244 -8.88 14.83 -6.40
CA CYS A 244 -9.22 13.61 -5.67
C CYS A 244 -10.65 13.66 -5.11
N GLU A 245 -11.31 12.51 -5.07
CA GLU A 245 -12.55 12.31 -4.35
C GLU A 245 -12.27 11.83 -2.94
N LEU A 246 -12.75 12.56 -1.93
CA LEU A 246 -12.71 12.18 -0.52
C LEU A 246 -14.08 11.63 -0.13
N ARG A 247 -14.18 10.31 -0.01
CA ARG A 247 -15.45 9.62 0.20
C ARG A 247 -15.61 9.20 1.65
N TRP A 248 -16.63 9.76 2.31
CA TRP A 248 -16.98 9.32 3.64
C TRP A 248 -17.97 8.16 3.56
N LYS A 249 -17.62 7.01 4.15
CA LYS A 249 -18.42 5.78 4.11
C LYS A 249 -19.61 5.77 5.07
N GLY A 250 -19.53 6.57 6.15
CA GLY A 250 -20.56 6.60 7.18
C GLY A 250 -20.49 5.42 8.16
N TYR A 251 -21.31 5.55 9.22
CA TYR A 251 -21.55 4.51 10.21
C TYR A 251 -22.99 4.02 10.08
N SER A 252 -23.23 2.73 10.33
CA SER A 252 -24.55 2.13 10.10
C SER A 252 -25.61 2.54 11.11
N ASP A 253 -25.25 2.98 12.30
CA ASP A 253 -26.16 3.04 13.46
C ASP A 253 -26.31 4.41 14.14
N GLU A 254 -25.52 5.43 13.80
CA GLU A 254 -25.64 6.75 14.42
C GLU A 254 -25.13 7.89 13.53
N VAL A 255 -25.71 9.08 13.73
CA VAL A 255 -25.25 10.35 13.15
C VAL A 255 -23.95 10.78 13.84
N ARG A 256 -22.89 10.03 13.69
CA ARG A 256 -21.53 10.46 14.07
C ARG A 256 -20.86 11.06 12.86
N GLY A 257 -20.34 12.26 13.02
CA GLY A 257 -19.48 12.86 12.01
C GLY A 257 -18.16 12.10 11.95
N GLY A 258 -17.63 11.91 10.75
CA GLY A 258 -16.27 11.41 10.54
C GLY A 258 -15.27 12.55 10.45
N VAL A 259 -13.99 12.24 10.64
CA VAL A 259 -12.87 13.17 10.46
C VAL A 259 -12.10 12.74 9.21
N ILE A 260 -11.97 13.66 8.24
CA ILE A 260 -11.29 13.37 6.98
C ILE A 260 -9.79 13.20 7.22
N THR A 261 -9.19 14.13 7.98
CA THR A 261 -7.75 14.16 8.15
C THR A 261 -7.33 14.25 9.61
N ALA A 262 -6.28 13.51 9.95
CA ALA A 262 -5.54 13.63 11.21
C ALA A 262 -4.07 13.97 10.89
N ALA A 263 -3.85 15.16 10.35
CA ALA A 263 -2.51 15.63 10.03
C ALA A 263 -1.74 15.94 11.32
N ARG A 264 -0.53 15.39 11.43
CA ARG A 264 0.35 15.62 12.58
C ARG A 264 1.55 16.45 12.14
N ARG A 265 1.88 17.47 12.96
CA ARG A 265 3.13 18.21 12.83
C ARG A 265 4.22 17.57 13.70
N LYS A 266 5.44 17.43 13.20
CA LYS A 266 6.58 17.01 14.03
C LYS A 266 6.95 18.11 15.03
N GLU A 267 7.20 17.76 16.29
CA GLU A 267 7.50 18.71 17.37
C GLU A 267 8.79 19.52 17.14
N ASN A 268 9.68 19.07 16.27
CA ASN A 268 10.98 19.68 15.98
C ASN A 268 11.07 20.27 14.56
N ASP A 269 9.94 20.50 13.90
CA ASP A 269 9.97 21.17 12.60
C ASP A 269 10.42 22.62 12.80
N ASP A 270 11.56 22.97 12.21
CA ASP A 270 11.97 24.36 12.03
C ASP A 270 10.81 25.16 11.44
N GLU A 271 10.74 26.45 11.75
CA GLU A 271 9.66 27.35 11.27
C GLU A 271 9.49 27.35 9.74
N ASN A 272 10.41 26.73 9.00
CA ASN A 272 10.43 26.61 7.55
C ASN A 272 10.02 25.22 7.01
N ASN A 273 9.74 24.24 7.86
CA ASN A 273 9.38 22.88 7.46
C ASN A 273 7.92 22.61 7.81
N TYR A 274 7.01 23.07 6.94
CA TYR A 274 5.58 22.87 7.12
C TYR A 274 5.18 21.51 6.54
N SER A 275 4.72 20.61 7.40
CA SER A 275 3.96 19.43 6.95
C SER A 275 2.48 19.78 6.83
N GLY A 276 1.81 19.23 5.83
CA GLY A 276 0.38 19.48 5.64
C GLY A 276 -0.17 18.93 4.33
N TYR A 277 -1.49 18.94 4.24
CA TYR A 277 -2.22 18.45 3.09
C TYR A 277 -2.82 19.62 2.31
N LEU A 278 -2.64 19.58 0.99
CA LEU A 278 -3.28 20.46 0.04
C LEU A 278 -4.32 19.67 -0.78
N PHE A 279 -5.56 20.16 -0.79
CA PHE A 279 -6.68 19.57 -1.52
C PHE A 279 -7.13 20.48 -2.63
#